data_3b4360c4140b2a0423d5fdb8e2fa8ac1
#
_entry.id   3b4360c4140b2a0423d5fdb8e2fa8ac1
#
_cell.length_a   1.000
_cell.length_b   1.000
_cell.length_c   1.000
_cell.angle_alpha   90.00
_cell.angle_beta   90.00
_cell.angle_gamma   90.00
#
_symmetry.space_group_name_H-M   'P 1'
#
loop_
_entity.id
_entity.type
_entity.pdbx_description
1 polymer ?
#
loop_
_entity_poly.entity_id
_entity_poly.type
_entity_poly.pdbx_seq_one_letter_code
_entity_poly.pdbx_strand_id
1 'polypeptide(L)'
;MAEPGVKDTRMGAQEASPAATWGACGVFDDNLKLVRAFKGRSQAHIGGRSITYGGSNLTCGSATWGYRHIVKRHLGEWETRAAVAQENWRDTADYGIHWALRDPDRISYRAANDTFCYSRKILLIDDRNNDVVGSYFPKVSVARVSHRIITAYPSGSQC
;
A
#
# COMPACT_ATOMS: atom_id res chain seq x y z
N MET A 1 19.38 11.00 -2.91
CA MET A 1 18.93 12.37 -2.60
C MET A 1 17.48 12.52 -3.03
N ALA A 2 16.60 13.01 -2.17
CA ALA A 2 15.19 13.19 -2.50
C ALA A 2 15.02 14.37 -3.48
N GLU A 3 14.07 14.26 -4.39
CA GLU A 3 13.69 15.37 -5.26
C GLU A 3 12.97 16.46 -4.43
N PRO A 4 13.05 17.75 -4.81
CA PRO A 4 12.31 18.80 -4.13
C PRO A 4 10.80 18.51 -4.11
N GLY A 5 10.19 18.57 -2.93
CA GLY A 5 8.77 18.29 -2.74
C GLY A 5 8.42 16.80 -2.63
N VAL A 6 9.40 15.91 -2.76
CA VAL A 6 9.20 14.47 -2.62
C VAL A 6 9.86 14.01 -1.32
N LYS A 7 9.15 13.21 -0.54
CA LYS A 7 9.69 12.67 0.71
C LYS A 7 10.61 11.48 0.40
N ASP A 8 11.75 11.48 1.06
CA ASP A 8 12.72 10.38 0.96
C ASP A 8 12.25 9.24 1.86
N THR A 9 11.48 8.32 1.29
CA THR A 9 11.05 7.12 1.97
C THR A 9 11.78 5.95 1.37
N ARG A 10 12.60 5.31 2.16
CA ARG A 10 13.48 4.23 1.72
C ARG A 10 12.98 2.89 2.20
N MET A 11 13.20 1.88 1.39
CA MET A 11 12.96 0.50 1.72
C MET A 11 14.24 -0.29 1.63
N GLY A 12 14.52 -1.11 2.63
CA GLY A 12 15.73 -1.90 2.73
C GLY A 12 15.90 -2.41 4.15
N ALA A 13 16.96 -3.18 4.42
CA ALA A 13 17.14 -3.82 5.73
C ALA A 13 17.25 -2.81 6.88
N GLN A 14 17.85 -1.63 6.63
CA GLN A 14 17.99 -0.60 7.66
C GLN A 14 16.69 0.15 7.94
N GLU A 15 15.77 0.16 6.99
CA GLU A 15 14.50 0.87 7.07
C GLU A 15 13.36 -0.05 7.46
N ALA A 16 13.60 -1.35 7.42
CA ALA A 16 12.56 -2.33 7.69
C ALA A 16 12.14 -2.27 9.15
N SER A 17 10.93 -1.83 9.40
CA SER A 17 10.21 -2.24 10.61
C SER A 17 10.14 -3.76 10.60
N PRO A 18 10.10 -4.44 11.78
CA PRO A 18 9.81 -5.85 11.77
C PRO A 18 8.59 -6.09 10.91
N ALA A 19 8.73 -6.92 9.88
CA ALA A 19 7.64 -7.19 8.96
C ALA A 19 6.45 -7.69 9.75
N ALA A 20 5.31 -7.02 9.63
CA ALA A 20 4.09 -7.48 10.23
C ALA A 20 3.68 -8.79 9.57
N THR A 21 3.35 -9.79 10.35
CA THR A 21 2.87 -11.05 9.83
C THR A 21 1.48 -10.87 9.25
N TRP A 22 1.33 -11.18 7.97
CA TRP A 22 0.04 -11.19 7.31
C TRP A 22 -0.69 -12.49 7.58
N GLY A 23 -1.98 -12.40 7.88
CA GLY A 23 -2.85 -13.57 8.02
C GLY A 23 -3.01 -14.28 6.68
N ALA A 24 -3.24 -15.58 6.74
CA ALA A 24 -3.49 -16.40 5.56
C ALA A 24 -4.97 -16.33 5.14
N CYS A 25 -5.23 -16.53 3.85
CA CYS A 25 -6.57 -16.60 3.28
C CYS A 25 -6.75 -17.93 2.58
N GLY A 26 -7.31 -18.91 3.29
CA GLY A 26 -7.70 -20.19 2.70
C GLY A 26 -8.97 -20.06 1.86
N VAL A 27 -9.27 -21.11 1.09
CA VAL A 27 -10.41 -21.13 0.17
C VAL A 27 -11.73 -20.89 0.92
N PHE A 28 -11.85 -21.41 2.13
CA PHE A 28 -13.07 -21.30 2.93
C PHE A 28 -13.04 -20.17 3.97
N ASP A 29 -11.99 -19.36 3.99
CA ASP A 29 -11.91 -18.24 4.92
C ASP A 29 -12.88 -17.13 4.53
N ASP A 30 -13.49 -16.52 5.53
CA ASP A 30 -14.45 -15.43 5.35
C ASP A 30 -13.79 -14.23 4.67
N ASN A 31 -14.56 -13.52 3.84
CA ASN A 31 -14.08 -12.32 3.15
C ASN A 31 -13.62 -11.23 4.12
N LEU A 32 -14.14 -11.19 5.33
CA LEU A 32 -13.79 -10.20 6.34
C LEU A 32 -12.67 -10.66 7.29
N LYS A 33 -12.13 -11.87 7.08
CA LYS A 33 -10.99 -12.32 7.89
C LYS A 33 -9.83 -11.35 7.74
N LEU A 34 -9.29 -10.91 8.87
CA LEU A 34 -8.20 -9.93 8.89
C LEU A 34 -6.90 -10.55 8.36
N VAL A 35 -6.28 -9.85 7.43
CA VAL A 35 -4.93 -10.15 6.93
C VAL A 35 -3.92 -9.22 7.59
N ARG A 36 -4.18 -7.92 7.58
CA ARG A 36 -3.27 -6.92 8.11
C ARG A 36 -4.05 -5.65 8.51
N ALA A 37 -3.88 -5.20 9.73
CA ALA A 37 -4.43 -3.93 10.18
C ALA A 37 -3.39 -2.83 10.03
N PHE A 38 -3.60 -1.90 9.12
CA PHE A 38 -2.75 -0.73 8.96
C PHE A 38 -3.28 0.39 9.83
N LYS A 39 -2.40 1.01 10.60
CA LYS A 39 -2.75 2.12 11.51
C LYS A 39 -2.21 3.43 10.96
N GLY A 40 -2.85 4.53 11.35
CA GLY A 40 -2.32 5.85 11.04
C GLY A 40 -2.62 6.36 9.63
N ARG A 41 -3.69 5.88 8.99
CA ARG A 41 -4.14 6.44 7.72
C ARG A 41 -4.49 7.91 7.89
N SER A 42 -3.92 8.77 7.05
CA SER A 42 -4.18 10.19 7.04
C SER A 42 -5.65 10.50 6.75
N GLN A 43 -6.16 11.55 7.38
CA GLN A 43 -7.47 12.09 7.04
C GLN A 43 -7.43 12.79 5.67
N ALA A 44 -8.57 12.89 5.02
CA ALA A 44 -8.71 13.62 3.76
C ALA A 44 -10.10 14.24 3.64
N HIS A 45 -10.15 15.35 2.90
CA HIS A 45 -11.40 16.01 2.55
C HIS A 45 -11.29 16.53 1.13
N ILE A 46 -12.04 15.94 0.21
CA ILE A 46 -11.96 16.26 -1.21
C ILE A 46 -13.39 16.24 -1.78
N GLY A 47 -13.78 17.30 -2.47
CA GLY A 47 -15.08 17.36 -3.15
C GLY A 47 -16.28 17.16 -2.23
N GLY A 48 -16.19 17.65 -0.98
CA GLY A 48 -17.27 17.48 -0.01
C GLY A 48 -17.33 16.09 0.63
N ARG A 49 -16.39 15.21 0.33
CA ARG A 49 -16.30 13.88 0.94
C ARG A 49 -15.09 13.82 1.86
N SER A 50 -15.28 13.18 3.01
CA SER A 50 -14.24 13.09 4.04
C SER A 50 -14.01 11.66 4.46
N ILE A 51 -12.78 11.39 4.88
CA ILE A 51 -12.39 10.18 5.61
C ILE A 51 -11.58 10.62 6.83
N THR A 52 -11.89 10.07 7.99
CA THR A 52 -11.22 10.44 9.23
C THR A 52 -9.85 9.79 9.33
N TYR A 53 -8.98 10.36 10.16
CA TYR A 53 -7.75 9.69 10.58
C TYR A 53 -8.10 8.38 11.28
N GLY A 54 -7.34 7.32 11.02
CA GLY A 54 -7.58 6.04 11.70
C GLY A 54 -6.92 4.85 11.03
N GLY A 55 -7.50 3.69 11.25
CA GLY A 55 -7.01 2.45 10.67
C GLY A 55 -7.70 2.07 9.38
N SER A 56 -7.01 1.26 8.58
CA SER A 56 -7.57 0.58 7.41
C SER A 56 -7.14 -0.88 7.43
N ASN A 57 -8.11 -1.77 7.35
CA ASN A 57 -7.84 -3.20 7.37
C ASN A 57 -7.75 -3.75 5.96
N LEU A 58 -6.73 -4.58 5.74
CA LEU A 58 -6.68 -5.49 4.62
C LEU A 58 -7.27 -6.80 5.09
N THR A 59 -8.37 -7.22 4.47
CA THR A 59 -9.04 -8.49 4.76
C THR A 59 -8.90 -9.43 3.57
N CYS A 60 -9.31 -10.67 3.72
CA CYS A 60 -9.22 -11.65 2.63
C CYS A 60 -9.95 -11.19 1.38
N GLY A 61 -11.14 -10.65 1.52
CA GLY A 61 -11.89 -10.11 0.39
C GLY A 61 -12.31 -11.15 -0.63
N SER A 62 -12.44 -10.68 -1.88
CA SER A 62 -12.87 -11.48 -3.02
C SER A 62 -12.00 -11.19 -4.24
N ALA A 63 -12.40 -11.69 -5.39
CA ALA A 63 -11.71 -11.39 -6.65
C ALA A 63 -11.73 -9.89 -7.02
N THR A 64 -12.62 -9.09 -6.43
CA THR A 64 -12.82 -7.69 -6.76
C THR A 64 -12.32 -6.71 -5.71
N TRP A 65 -11.96 -7.17 -4.52
CA TRP A 65 -11.44 -6.31 -3.46
C TRP A 65 -10.68 -7.12 -2.40
N GLY A 66 -9.77 -6.47 -1.67
CA GLY A 66 -9.02 -7.08 -0.57
C GLY A 66 -7.83 -7.91 -1.03
N TYR A 67 -7.32 -8.75 -0.14
CA TYR A 67 -6.11 -9.55 -0.36
C TYR A 67 -6.23 -10.46 -1.60
N ARG A 68 -7.36 -11.17 -1.75
CA ARG A 68 -7.57 -12.08 -2.89
C ARG A 68 -7.54 -11.34 -4.22
N HIS A 69 -8.07 -10.12 -4.25
CA HIS A 69 -7.99 -9.25 -5.43
C HIS A 69 -6.55 -8.84 -5.75
N ILE A 70 -5.79 -8.43 -4.72
CA ILE A 70 -4.38 -8.05 -4.89
C ILE A 70 -3.58 -9.22 -5.45
N VAL A 71 -3.75 -10.41 -4.91
CA VAL A 71 -3.06 -11.61 -5.41
C VAL A 71 -3.48 -11.93 -6.85
N LYS A 72 -4.77 -11.85 -7.14
CA LYS A 72 -5.27 -12.17 -8.48
C LYS A 72 -4.78 -11.20 -9.55
N ARG A 73 -4.72 -9.90 -9.24
CA ARG A 73 -4.46 -8.85 -10.23
C ARG A 73 -3.08 -8.22 -10.17
N HIS A 74 -2.47 -8.19 -9.00
CA HIS A 74 -1.28 -7.37 -8.76
C HIS A 74 -0.09 -8.12 -8.17
N LEU A 75 -0.20 -9.42 -7.96
CA LEU A 75 0.90 -10.22 -7.36
C LEU A 75 2.20 -10.07 -8.16
N GLY A 76 2.14 -10.24 -9.47
CA GLY A 76 3.32 -10.13 -10.34
C GLY A 76 3.95 -8.75 -10.28
N GLU A 77 3.15 -7.69 -10.18
CA GLU A 77 3.64 -6.33 -10.05
C GLU A 77 4.41 -6.13 -8.74
N TRP A 78 3.87 -6.64 -7.62
CA TRP A 78 4.54 -6.58 -6.33
C TRP A 78 5.80 -7.43 -6.30
N GLU A 79 5.75 -8.64 -6.87
CA GLU A 79 6.92 -9.52 -6.96
C GLU A 79 8.06 -8.88 -7.76
N THR A 80 7.74 -8.17 -8.84
CA THR A 80 8.73 -7.44 -9.63
C THR A 80 9.43 -6.36 -8.82
N ARG A 81 8.67 -5.58 -8.04
CA ARG A 81 9.25 -4.56 -7.17
C ARG A 81 10.07 -5.15 -6.03
N ALA A 82 9.58 -6.23 -5.44
CA ALA A 82 10.27 -6.92 -4.36
C ALA A 82 11.61 -7.50 -4.82
N ALA A 83 11.64 -8.09 -6.02
CA ALA A 83 12.86 -8.66 -6.58
C ALA A 83 13.97 -7.62 -6.78
N VAL A 84 13.61 -6.39 -7.18
CA VAL A 84 14.57 -5.30 -7.34
C VAL A 84 15.28 -4.97 -6.03
N ALA A 85 14.56 -5.00 -4.92
CA ALA A 85 15.11 -4.72 -3.59
C ALA A 85 15.54 -5.98 -2.85
N GLN A 86 15.42 -7.16 -3.45
CA GLN A 86 15.74 -8.46 -2.86
C GLN A 86 14.93 -8.78 -1.60
N GLU A 87 13.65 -8.44 -1.65
CA GLU A 87 12.69 -8.65 -0.57
C GLU A 87 11.59 -9.62 -1.00
N ASN A 88 10.79 -10.11 -0.05
CA ASN A 88 9.58 -10.82 -0.44
C ASN A 88 8.45 -9.82 -0.72
N TRP A 89 7.49 -10.22 -1.55
CA TRP A 89 6.47 -9.29 -2.02
C TRP A 89 5.57 -8.75 -0.90
N ARG A 90 5.29 -9.55 0.13
CA ARG A 90 4.44 -9.10 1.24
C ARG A 90 5.11 -8.00 2.06
N ASP A 91 6.39 -8.12 2.30
CA ASP A 91 7.16 -7.09 3.02
C ASP A 91 7.22 -5.81 2.20
N THR A 92 7.46 -5.92 0.90
CA THR A 92 7.47 -4.77 0.00
C THR A 92 6.10 -4.10 -0.04
N ALA A 93 5.03 -4.87 -0.18
CA ALA A 93 3.68 -4.34 -0.18
C ALA A 93 3.29 -3.73 1.17
N ASP A 94 3.64 -4.39 2.27
CA ASP A 94 3.37 -3.86 3.62
C ASP A 94 3.98 -2.49 3.83
N TYR A 95 5.25 -2.35 3.49
CA TYR A 95 5.96 -1.08 3.59
C TYR A 95 5.32 0.01 2.73
N GLY A 96 5.05 -0.29 1.47
CA GLY A 96 4.45 0.65 0.53
C GLY A 96 3.05 1.10 0.96
N ILE A 97 2.21 0.17 1.36
CA ILE A 97 0.85 0.46 1.83
C ILE A 97 0.89 1.29 3.11
N HIS A 98 1.70 0.87 4.08
CA HIS A 98 1.85 1.59 5.35
C HIS A 98 2.18 3.07 5.14
N TRP A 99 3.20 3.36 4.34
CA TRP A 99 3.66 4.72 4.15
C TRP A 99 2.76 5.54 3.23
N ALA A 100 2.15 4.92 2.23
CA ALA A 100 1.16 5.61 1.41
C ALA A 100 -0.04 6.08 2.24
N LEU A 101 -0.50 5.25 3.17
CA LEU A 101 -1.62 5.60 4.05
C LEU A 101 -1.22 6.63 5.12
N ARG A 102 -0.06 6.43 5.76
CA ARG A 102 0.36 7.22 6.90
C ARG A 102 0.84 8.62 6.53
N ASP A 103 1.59 8.74 5.46
CA ASP A 103 2.21 10.00 5.06
C ASP A 103 2.21 10.14 3.53
N PRO A 104 1.03 10.25 2.93
CA PRO A 104 0.90 10.30 1.49
C PRO A 104 1.48 11.57 0.89
N ASP A 105 2.07 11.47 -0.30
CA ASP A 105 2.39 12.63 -1.12
C ASP A 105 1.15 13.14 -1.83
N ARG A 106 0.20 12.27 -2.11
CA ARG A 106 -1.03 12.63 -2.80
C ARG A 106 -2.20 11.78 -2.36
N ILE A 107 -3.35 12.42 -2.23
CA ILE A 107 -4.63 11.76 -2.00
C ILE A 107 -5.61 12.27 -3.06
N SER A 108 -6.38 11.37 -3.66
CA SER A 108 -7.48 11.74 -4.55
C SER A 108 -8.74 10.99 -4.16
N TYR A 109 -9.88 11.50 -4.63
CA TYR A 109 -11.17 10.87 -4.39
C TYR A 109 -11.79 10.42 -5.70
N ARG A 110 -12.30 9.19 -5.72
CA ARG A 110 -12.99 8.61 -6.87
C ARG A 110 -14.47 8.41 -6.56
N ALA A 111 -15.30 9.26 -7.15
CA ALA A 111 -16.74 9.24 -6.88
C ALA A 111 -17.42 7.96 -7.40
N ALA A 112 -16.93 7.39 -8.49
CA ALA A 112 -17.54 6.23 -9.13
C ALA A 112 -17.68 5.03 -8.18
N ASN A 113 -16.74 4.86 -7.25
CA ASN A 113 -16.76 3.75 -6.29
C ASN A 113 -16.61 4.20 -4.84
N ASP A 114 -16.70 5.49 -4.57
CA ASP A 114 -16.62 6.08 -3.23
C ASP A 114 -15.37 5.66 -2.47
N THR A 115 -14.20 5.84 -3.12
CA THR A 115 -12.90 5.50 -2.54
C THR A 115 -11.96 6.68 -2.54
N PHE A 116 -11.05 6.69 -1.56
CA PHE A 116 -9.88 7.57 -1.57
C PHE A 116 -8.66 6.79 -2.04
N CYS A 117 -7.89 7.39 -2.94
CA CYS A 117 -6.60 6.86 -3.39
C CYS A 117 -5.49 7.57 -2.63
N TYR A 118 -4.60 6.80 -2.01
CA TYR A 118 -3.43 7.29 -1.31
C TYR A 118 -2.18 6.83 -2.06
N SER A 119 -1.24 7.74 -2.28
CA SER A 119 0.03 7.36 -2.91
C SER A 119 1.21 8.13 -2.32
N ARG A 120 2.38 7.54 -2.48
CA ARG A 120 3.64 8.11 -2.03
C ARG A 120 4.78 7.55 -2.87
N LYS A 121 5.81 8.35 -3.15
CA LYS A 121 7.02 7.84 -3.80
C LYS A 121 7.84 7.00 -2.82
N ILE A 122 8.15 5.78 -3.20
CA ILE A 122 9.01 4.86 -2.47
C ILE A 122 10.28 4.63 -3.27
N LEU A 123 11.43 4.75 -2.60
CA LEU A 123 12.71 4.39 -3.19
C LEU A 123 13.04 2.94 -2.86
N LEU A 124 13.47 2.20 -3.87
CA LEU A 124 13.97 0.83 -3.70
C LEU A 124 15.48 0.88 -3.54
N ILE A 125 15.96 0.34 -2.43
CA ILE A 125 17.37 0.36 -2.06
C ILE A 125 17.92 -1.06 -2.12
N ASP A 126 19.06 -1.24 -2.79
CA ASP A 126 19.80 -2.51 -2.73
C ASP A 126 20.53 -2.58 -1.37
N ASP A 127 20.17 -3.55 -0.54
CA ASP A 127 20.73 -3.72 0.80
C ASP A 127 22.23 -4.00 0.81
N ARG A 128 22.78 -4.52 -0.30
CA ARG A 128 24.19 -4.87 -0.38
C ARG A 128 25.11 -3.66 -0.45
N ASN A 129 24.65 -2.56 -1.07
CA ASN A 129 25.49 -1.39 -1.33
C ASN A 129 24.81 -0.05 -1.05
N ASN A 130 23.56 -0.06 -0.56
CA ASN A 130 22.77 1.14 -0.29
C ASN A 130 22.46 1.99 -1.54
N ASP A 131 22.59 1.43 -2.73
CA ASP A 131 22.28 2.16 -3.94
C ASP A 131 20.75 2.19 -4.19
N VAL A 132 20.28 3.31 -4.69
CA VAL A 132 18.90 3.42 -5.18
C VAL A 132 18.82 2.70 -6.52
N VAL A 133 18.07 1.61 -6.56
CA VAL A 133 17.93 0.77 -7.75
C VAL A 133 16.59 0.93 -8.45
N GLY A 134 15.70 1.73 -7.88
CA GLY A 134 14.42 2.03 -8.50
C GLY A 134 13.53 2.85 -7.60
N SER A 135 12.38 3.22 -8.14
CA SER A 135 11.33 3.88 -7.37
C SER A 135 9.97 3.48 -7.93
N TYR A 136 8.95 3.65 -7.12
CA TYR A 136 7.58 3.43 -7.55
C TYR A 136 6.62 4.19 -6.65
N PHE A 137 5.35 4.20 -7.03
CA PHE A 137 4.29 4.87 -6.26
C PHE A 137 3.26 3.83 -5.87
N PRO A 138 3.28 3.30 -4.62
CA PRO A 138 2.16 2.47 -4.18
C PRO A 138 0.88 3.31 -4.21
N LYS A 139 -0.13 2.78 -4.87
CA LYS A 139 -1.48 3.34 -4.86
C LYS A 139 -2.37 2.43 -4.02
N VAL A 140 -3.01 3.00 -3.02
CA VAL A 140 -3.86 2.28 -2.08
C VAL A 140 -5.25 2.89 -2.14
N SER A 141 -6.23 2.10 -2.56
CA SER A 141 -7.63 2.54 -2.58
C SER A 141 -8.33 2.07 -1.31
N VAL A 142 -8.94 3.02 -0.61
CA VAL A 142 -9.64 2.80 0.66
C VAL A 142 -11.10 3.19 0.51
N ALA A 143 -12.01 2.31 0.91
CA ALA A 143 -13.42 2.62 0.93
C ALA A 143 -13.72 3.72 1.96
N ARG A 144 -14.41 4.77 1.55
CA ARG A 144 -14.69 5.93 2.41
C ARG A 144 -15.50 5.55 3.65
N VAL A 145 -16.48 4.67 3.51
CA VAL A 145 -17.38 4.33 4.63
C VAL A 145 -16.80 3.24 5.52
N SER A 146 -16.34 2.14 4.95
CA SER A 146 -15.83 1.00 5.73
C SER A 146 -14.38 1.17 6.17
N HIS A 147 -13.63 2.06 5.53
CA HIS A 147 -12.18 2.25 5.71
C HIS A 147 -11.34 1.04 5.29
N ARG A 148 -11.93 0.05 4.65
CA ARG A 148 -11.21 -1.14 4.19
C ARG A 148 -10.36 -0.83 2.97
N ILE A 149 -9.22 -1.52 2.87
CA ILE A 149 -8.40 -1.48 1.66
C ILE A 149 -9.10 -2.29 0.58
N ILE A 150 -9.45 -1.62 -0.51
CA ILE A 150 -10.08 -2.24 -1.67
C ILE A 150 -9.02 -2.87 -2.57
N THR A 151 -7.98 -2.13 -2.87
CA THR A 151 -6.84 -2.62 -3.65
C THR A 151 -5.57 -1.85 -3.31
N ALA A 152 -4.44 -2.45 -3.65
CA ALA A 152 -3.14 -1.80 -3.56
C ALA A 152 -2.22 -2.37 -4.63
N TYR A 153 -1.54 -1.50 -5.36
CA TYR A 153 -0.59 -1.93 -6.40
C TYR A 153 0.52 -0.91 -6.57
N PRO A 154 1.71 -1.35 -7.00
CA PRO A 154 2.79 -0.42 -7.34
C PRO A 154 2.51 0.21 -8.70
N SER A 155 2.64 1.52 -8.76
CA SER A 155 2.36 2.28 -9.98
C SER A 155 3.58 3.10 -10.41
N GLY A 156 3.56 3.57 -11.63
CA GLY A 156 4.55 4.52 -12.16
C GLY A 156 4.18 5.98 -11.90
N SER A 157 3.02 6.25 -11.28
CA SER A 157 2.53 7.61 -11.06
C SER A 157 1.74 7.73 -9.76
N GLN A 158 1.58 8.97 -9.29
CA GLN A 158 0.74 9.28 -8.12
C GLN A 158 -0.76 9.13 -8.46
N CYS A 159 -1.57 9.10 -7.40
CA CYS A 159 -3.02 9.12 -7.55
C CYS A 159 -3.57 10.31 -8.37
#